data_60d977aee8d4d198ed5a267e7ac59815
#
_entry.id   60d977aee8d4d198ed5a267e7ac59815
#
_cell.length_a   1.000
_cell.length_b   1.000
_cell.length_c   1.000
_cell.angle_alpha   90.00
_cell.angle_beta   90.00
_cell.angle_gamma   90.00
#
_symmetry.space_group_name_H-M   'P 1'
#
loop_
_entity.id
_entity.type
_entity.pdbx_description
1 polymer ?
#
loop_
_entity_poly.entity_id
_entity_poly.type
_entity_poly.pdbx_seq_one_letter_code
_entity_poly.pdbx_strand_id
1 'polypeptide(L)'
;MPTDLPVSWTEIHVLSKALCHKLRQSGQSWDRIIAVTRGGMVPACLVARELDIRVIDTISIQSYDHQSQSEARVLKMPTDLGRGEKCLVVDDLSDTGNTFKLIKSLLPMATTACLHLKPEGTDHTDFFATSVSQDTWIYLPWEDQDFPPHIMDSIGTHLK
;
A
#
# COMPACT_ATOMS: atom_id res chain seq x y z
N MET A 1 -1.77 -24.88 1.23
CA MET A 1 -0.43 -24.55 1.76
C MET A 1 -0.22 -23.05 1.59
N PRO A 2 0.20 -22.35 2.62
CA PRO A 2 0.58 -20.96 2.46
C PRO A 2 1.69 -20.87 1.39
N THR A 3 1.59 -19.89 0.52
CA THR A 3 2.55 -19.64 -0.54
C THR A 3 3.38 -18.43 -0.18
N ASP A 4 4.70 -18.56 -0.18
CA ASP A 4 5.61 -17.43 0.02
C ASP A 4 5.83 -16.70 -1.30
N LEU A 5 5.65 -15.39 -1.29
CA LEU A 5 5.86 -14.50 -2.43
C LEU A 5 6.89 -13.43 -2.09
N PRO A 6 8.18 -13.65 -2.38
CA PRO A 6 9.17 -12.58 -2.29
C PRO A 6 8.98 -11.59 -3.44
N VAL A 7 8.97 -10.30 -3.12
CA VAL A 7 8.80 -9.20 -4.08
C VAL A 7 10.07 -8.37 -4.13
N SER A 8 10.62 -8.19 -5.33
CA SER A 8 11.82 -7.38 -5.55
C SER A 8 11.50 -5.89 -5.71
N TRP A 9 12.52 -5.02 -5.56
CA TRP A 9 12.39 -3.59 -5.86
C TRP A 9 11.93 -3.32 -7.31
N THR A 10 12.41 -4.12 -8.26
CA THR A 10 11.98 -4.01 -9.66
C THR A 10 10.50 -4.32 -9.81
N GLU A 11 10.01 -5.36 -9.15
CA GLU A 11 8.58 -5.71 -9.17
C GLU A 11 7.72 -4.62 -8.53
N ILE A 12 8.16 -4.01 -7.42
CA ILE A 12 7.46 -2.86 -6.82
C ILE A 12 7.33 -1.71 -7.83
N HIS A 13 8.39 -1.41 -8.56
CA HIS A 13 8.35 -0.37 -9.59
C HIS A 13 7.39 -0.72 -10.74
N VAL A 14 7.43 -1.94 -11.22
CA VAL A 14 6.52 -2.43 -12.29
C VAL A 14 5.06 -2.40 -11.82
N LEU A 15 4.78 -2.90 -10.63
CA LEU A 15 3.43 -2.91 -10.04
C LEU A 15 2.90 -1.48 -9.84
N SER A 16 3.74 -0.55 -9.39
CA SER A 16 3.36 0.86 -9.23
C SER A 16 2.97 1.49 -10.58
N LYS A 17 3.70 1.19 -11.65
CA LYS A 17 3.34 1.64 -13.01
C LYS A 17 2.05 1.01 -13.50
N ALA A 18 1.84 -0.28 -13.25
CA ALA A 18 0.61 -0.97 -13.61
C ALA A 18 -0.61 -0.39 -12.87
N LEU A 19 -0.46 -0.07 -11.59
CA LEU A 19 -1.49 0.61 -10.81
C LEU A 19 -1.81 1.98 -11.40
N CYS A 20 -0.79 2.79 -11.71
CA CYS A 20 -0.97 4.12 -12.32
C CYS A 20 -1.65 4.06 -13.68
N HIS A 21 -1.38 3.02 -14.47
CA HIS A 21 -2.08 2.80 -15.73
C HIS A 21 -3.59 2.62 -15.52
N LYS A 22 -3.98 1.76 -14.57
CA LYS A 22 -5.39 1.55 -14.21
C LYS A 22 -6.04 2.84 -13.69
N LEU A 23 -5.34 3.59 -12.84
CA LEU A 23 -5.82 4.86 -12.30
C LEU A 23 -6.08 5.88 -13.43
N ARG A 24 -5.18 6.02 -14.38
CA ARG A 24 -5.37 6.90 -15.55
C ARG A 24 -6.55 6.47 -16.43
N GLN A 25 -6.71 5.17 -16.66
CA GLN A 25 -7.81 4.62 -17.46
C GLN A 25 -9.19 4.89 -16.85
N SER A 26 -9.29 5.09 -15.55
CA SER A 26 -10.56 5.40 -14.87
C SER A 26 -11.12 6.78 -15.25
N GLY A 27 -10.30 7.68 -15.80
CA GLY A 27 -10.67 9.05 -16.07
C GLY A 27 -10.82 9.93 -14.82
N GLN A 28 -10.60 9.38 -13.63
CA GLN A 28 -10.62 10.14 -12.37
C GLN A 28 -9.31 10.92 -12.21
N SER A 29 -9.35 11.96 -11.38
CA SER A 29 -8.19 12.77 -11.05
C SER A 29 -8.10 13.03 -9.57
N TRP A 30 -6.87 13.09 -9.07
CA TRP A 30 -6.58 13.37 -7.67
C TRP A 30 -5.54 14.48 -7.61
N ASP A 31 -5.61 15.29 -6.57
CA ASP A 31 -4.66 16.37 -6.32
C ASP A 31 -3.79 16.12 -5.08
N ARG A 32 -4.10 15.06 -4.32
CA ARG A 32 -3.38 14.67 -3.12
C ARG A 32 -3.29 13.15 -2.99
N ILE A 33 -2.12 12.68 -2.53
CA ILE A 33 -1.92 11.30 -2.11
C ILE A 33 -1.81 11.23 -0.59
N ILE A 34 -2.42 10.22 -0.01
CA ILE A 34 -2.28 9.85 1.40
C ILE A 34 -1.63 8.48 1.46
N ALA A 35 -0.38 8.44 1.93
CA ALA A 35 0.33 7.20 2.14
C ALA A 35 -0.10 6.57 3.47
N VAL A 36 -0.50 5.30 3.43
CA VAL A 36 -0.71 4.52 4.64
C VAL A 36 0.65 4.08 5.17
N THR A 37 1.06 4.61 6.31
CA THR A 37 2.37 4.29 6.86
C THR A 37 2.34 2.95 7.59
N ARG A 38 3.41 2.20 7.56
CA ARG A 38 4.68 2.45 6.86
C ARG A 38 4.68 1.89 5.43
N GLY A 39 4.01 0.76 5.20
CA GLY A 39 4.07 -0.02 3.97
C GLY A 39 3.71 0.75 2.69
N GLY A 40 2.73 1.64 2.77
CA GLY A 40 2.30 2.44 1.64
C GLY A 40 3.22 3.61 1.25
N MET A 41 4.26 3.91 2.03
CA MET A 41 5.12 5.07 1.78
C MET A 41 5.90 4.96 0.47
N VAL A 42 6.50 3.81 0.19
CA VAL A 42 7.23 3.58 -1.06
C VAL A 42 6.30 3.57 -2.27
N PRO A 43 5.22 2.78 -2.29
CA PRO A 43 4.24 2.84 -3.38
C PRO A 43 3.67 4.24 -3.61
N ALA A 44 3.32 4.96 -2.55
CA ALA A 44 2.79 6.32 -2.65
C ALA A 44 3.76 7.28 -3.33
N CYS A 45 5.05 7.21 -3.01
CA CYS A 45 6.08 8.01 -3.65
C CYS A 45 6.17 7.72 -5.16
N LEU A 46 6.16 6.45 -5.55
CA LEU A 46 6.22 6.04 -6.96
C LEU A 46 4.95 6.46 -7.73
N VAL A 47 3.78 6.27 -7.12
CA VAL A 47 2.49 6.66 -7.70
C VAL A 47 2.39 8.18 -7.84
N ALA A 48 2.80 8.94 -6.83
CA ALA A 48 2.82 10.40 -6.87
C ALA A 48 3.69 10.93 -8.01
N ARG A 49 4.86 10.33 -8.18
CA ARG A 49 5.78 10.69 -9.27
C ARG A 49 5.17 10.39 -10.64
N GLU A 50 4.59 9.21 -10.79
CA GLU A 50 4.02 8.76 -12.06
C GLU A 50 2.76 9.55 -12.46
N LEU A 51 1.93 9.96 -11.49
CA LEU A 51 0.71 10.76 -11.73
C LEU A 51 0.93 12.27 -11.68
N ASP A 52 2.16 12.73 -11.43
CA ASP A 52 2.52 14.13 -11.21
C ASP A 52 1.71 14.82 -10.09
N ILE A 53 1.48 14.09 -9.00
CA ILE A 53 0.83 14.62 -7.79
C ILE A 53 1.91 15.01 -6.80
N ARG A 54 1.95 16.30 -6.41
CA ARG A 54 3.00 16.83 -5.54
C ARG A 54 2.63 16.89 -4.06
N VAL A 55 1.35 16.91 -3.74
CA VAL A 55 0.88 16.96 -2.36
C VAL A 55 0.76 15.54 -1.83
N ILE A 56 1.63 15.18 -0.90
CA ILE A 56 1.63 13.88 -0.23
C ILE A 56 1.53 14.12 1.26
N ASP A 57 0.61 13.41 1.90
CA ASP A 57 0.49 13.35 3.36
C ASP A 57 0.48 11.88 3.79
N THR A 58 0.44 11.63 5.08
CA THR A 58 0.46 10.27 5.64
C THR A 58 -0.68 10.07 6.62
N ILE A 59 -1.25 8.87 6.61
CA ILE A 59 -2.11 8.36 7.68
C ILE A 59 -1.41 7.18 8.36
N SER A 60 -1.38 7.18 9.69
CA SER A 60 -0.76 6.10 10.45
C SER A 60 -1.83 5.28 11.15
N ILE A 61 -1.93 4.00 10.78
CA ILE A 61 -2.91 3.07 11.33
C ILE A 61 -2.16 1.88 11.92
N GLN A 62 -2.49 1.54 13.16
CA GLN A 62 -1.97 0.35 13.82
C GLN A 62 -3.09 -0.68 13.97
N SER A 63 -2.81 -1.89 13.51
CA SER A 63 -3.67 -3.04 13.76
C SER A 63 -3.23 -3.73 15.05
N TYR A 64 -4.18 -4.03 15.93
CA TYR A 64 -3.93 -4.85 17.11
C TYR A 64 -4.51 -6.23 16.87
N ASP A 65 -3.63 -7.21 16.89
CA ASP A 65 -4.01 -8.61 16.81
C ASP A 65 -4.23 -9.14 18.25
N HIS A 66 -5.40 -8.89 18.80
CA HIS A 66 -5.86 -9.59 20.00
C HIS A 66 -6.87 -10.65 19.57
N GLN A 67 -6.56 -11.88 19.87
CA GLN A 67 -7.18 -13.20 19.60
C GLN A 67 -8.70 -13.30 19.28
N SER A 68 -9.43 -12.20 19.11
CA SER A 68 -10.86 -12.25 18.76
C SER A 68 -11.43 -11.01 18.05
N GLN A 69 -10.74 -9.87 17.99
CA GLN A 69 -11.18 -8.69 17.24
C GLN A 69 -9.96 -7.89 16.80
N SER A 70 -9.67 -7.86 15.49
CA SER A 70 -8.66 -6.96 14.95
C SER A 70 -9.22 -5.53 14.93
N GLU A 71 -8.93 -4.74 15.95
CA GLU A 71 -9.22 -3.33 15.98
C GLU A 71 -8.10 -2.53 15.33
N ALA A 72 -8.44 -1.71 14.34
CA ALA A 72 -7.52 -0.76 13.75
C ALA A 72 -7.63 0.59 14.48
N ARG A 73 -6.50 1.17 14.84
CA ARG A 73 -6.42 2.46 15.52
C ARG A 73 -5.64 3.46 14.70
N VAL A 74 -6.18 4.67 14.53
CA VAL A 74 -5.47 5.79 13.91
C VAL A 74 -4.50 6.40 14.91
N LEU A 75 -3.21 6.42 14.56
CA LEU A 75 -2.15 7.06 15.35
C LEU A 75 -1.86 8.48 14.86
N LYS A 76 -1.99 8.73 13.57
CA LYS A 76 -1.79 10.05 12.94
C LYS A 76 -2.79 10.21 11.82
N MET A 77 -3.51 11.31 11.82
CA MET A 77 -4.47 11.70 10.79
C MET A 77 -3.96 12.92 10.04
N PRO A 78 -4.04 12.95 8.70
CA PRO A 78 -3.79 14.17 7.95
C PRO A 78 -4.83 15.26 8.26
N THR A 79 -4.49 16.50 7.97
CA THR A 79 -5.38 17.66 8.16
C THR A 79 -5.97 18.15 6.84
N ASP A 80 -7.06 18.90 6.91
CA ASP A 80 -7.67 19.59 5.78
C ASP A 80 -8.11 18.68 4.61
N LEU A 81 -8.64 17.50 4.95
CA LEU A 81 -9.04 16.50 3.97
C LEU A 81 -10.52 16.56 3.58
N GLY A 82 -11.34 17.35 4.30
CA GLY A 82 -12.78 17.30 4.12
C GLY A 82 -13.31 15.87 4.29
N ARG A 83 -14.05 15.37 3.30
CA ARG A 83 -14.54 13.98 3.25
C ARG A 83 -13.63 13.06 2.42
N GLY A 84 -12.45 13.54 2.04
CA GLY A 84 -11.49 12.81 1.20
C GLY A 84 -11.67 13.04 -0.30
N GLU A 85 -12.38 14.10 -0.68
CA GLU A 85 -12.53 14.48 -2.08
C GLU A 85 -11.15 14.69 -2.72
N LYS A 86 -10.95 14.14 -3.92
CA LYS A 86 -9.68 14.22 -4.64
C LYS A 86 -8.46 13.63 -3.91
N CYS A 87 -8.67 12.83 -2.86
CA CYS A 87 -7.63 12.11 -2.17
C CYS A 87 -7.49 10.69 -2.72
N LEU A 88 -6.27 10.32 -3.06
CA LEU A 88 -5.87 8.95 -3.40
C LEU A 88 -5.10 8.36 -2.22
N VAL A 89 -5.67 7.37 -1.56
CA VAL A 89 -5.03 6.65 -0.46
C VAL A 89 -4.28 5.46 -1.02
N VAL A 90 -3.00 5.34 -0.72
CA VAL A 90 -2.13 4.30 -1.27
C VAL A 90 -1.52 3.46 -0.15
N ASP A 91 -1.64 2.16 -0.28
CA ASP A 91 -0.99 1.16 0.57
C ASP A 91 -0.23 0.12 -0.26
N ASP A 92 0.57 -0.71 0.37
CA ASP A 92 1.27 -1.83 -0.28
C ASP A 92 0.38 -3.05 -0.50
N LEU A 93 -0.42 -3.37 0.50
CA LEU A 93 -1.26 -4.56 0.56
C LEU A 93 -2.62 -4.25 1.20
N SER A 94 -3.69 -4.74 0.59
CA SER A 94 -4.98 -4.88 1.24
C SER A 94 -5.22 -6.37 1.56
N ASP A 95 -5.02 -6.75 2.81
CA ASP A 95 -5.14 -8.14 3.27
C ASP A 95 -6.58 -8.46 3.69
N THR A 96 -6.99 -8.06 4.88
CA THR A 96 -8.37 -8.21 5.38
C THR A 96 -9.30 -7.07 4.97
N GLY A 97 -8.73 -5.96 4.49
CA GLY A 97 -9.46 -4.74 4.16
C GLY A 97 -9.78 -3.83 5.36
N ASN A 98 -9.40 -4.21 6.57
CA ASN A 98 -9.72 -3.45 7.78
C ASN A 98 -9.14 -2.03 7.76
N THR A 99 -7.93 -1.86 7.25
CA THR A 99 -7.28 -0.54 7.11
C THR A 99 -8.08 0.37 6.18
N PHE A 100 -8.41 -0.09 4.98
CA PHE A 100 -9.20 0.70 4.03
C PHE A 100 -10.65 0.90 4.48
N LYS A 101 -11.23 -0.07 5.16
CA LYS A 101 -12.56 0.08 5.77
C LYS A 101 -12.57 1.23 6.76
N LEU A 102 -11.60 1.29 7.66
CA LEU A 102 -11.46 2.39 8.61
C LEU A 102 -11.24 3.73 7.88
N ILE A 103 -10.36 3.77 6.90
CA ILE A 103 -10.09 4.99 6.13
C ILE A 103 -11.37 5.48 5.42
N LYS A 104 -12.13 4.60 4.77
CA LYS A 104 -13.39 4.98 4.12
C LYS A 104 -14.47 5.43 5.10
N SER A 105 -14.44 4.97 6.35
CA SER A 105 -15.33 5.49 7.39
C SER A 105 -15.00 6.94 7.78
N LEU A 106 -13.72 7.31 7.73
CA LEU A 106 -13.23 8.66 8.06
C LEU A 106 -13.26 9.60 6.84
N LEU A 107 -12.97 9.06 5.67
CA LEU A 107 -12.84 9.78 4.39
C LEU A 107 -13.68 9.06 3.32
N PRO A 108 -15.02 9.16 3.39
CA PRO A 108 -15.90 8.36 2.53
C PRO A 108 -15.79 8.67 1.03
N MET A 109 -15.22 9.82 0.66
CA MET A 109 -15.02 10.22 -0.74
C MET A 109 -13.61 9.89 -1.27
N ALA A 110 -12.73 9.37 -0.42
CA ALA A 110 -11.37 9.01 -0.84
C ALA A 110 -11.37 7.75 -1.71
N THR A 111 -10.48 7.74 -2.69
CA THR A 111 -10.17 6.56 -3.50
C THR A 111 -9.07 5.76 -2.83
N THR A 112 -9.23 4.44 -2.73
CA THR A 112 -8.24 3.54 -2.13
C THR A 112 -7.54 2.71 -3.21
N ALA A 113 -6.23 2.58 -3.10
CA ALA A 113 -5.42 1.84 -4.05
C ALA A 113 -4.27 1.09 -3.36
N CYS A 114 -3.94 -0.11 -3.82
CA CYS A 114 -2.81 -0.88 -3.30
C CYS A 114 -2.07 -1.63 -4.42
N LEU A 115 -0.87 -2.11 -4.12
CA LEU A 115 -0.13 -2.95 -5.06
C LEU A 115 -0.68 -4.38 -5.08
N HIS A 116 -0.87 -4.97 -3.91
CA HIS A 116 -1.37 -6.34 -3.77
C HIS A 116 -2.75 -6.35 -3.11
N LEU A 117 -3.65 -7.12 -3.67
CA LEU A 117 -4.99 -7.33 -3.13
C LEU A 117 -5.20 -8.80 -2.79
N LYS A 118 -5.68 -9.08 -1.58
CA LYS A 118 -6.21 -10.39 -1.21
C LYS A 118 -7.75 -10.37 -1.22
N PRO A 119 -8.42 -11.53 -1.38
CA PRO A 119 -9.87 -11.60 -1.52
C PRO A 119 -10.67 -10.87 -0.45
N GLU A 120 -10.26 -10.96 0.82
CA GLU A 120 -10.95 -10.31 1.94
C GLU A 120 -10.85 -8.77 1.91
N GLY A 121 -9.85 -8.21 1.21
CA GLY A 121 -9.66 -6.77 1.05
C GLY A 121 -10.50 -6.12 -0.05
N THR A 122 -11.22 -6.91 -0.84
CA THR A 122 -11.89 -6.46 -2.07
C THR A 122 -12.92 -5.37 -1.84
N ASP A 123 -13.75 -5.47 -0.80
CA ASP A 123 -14.90 -4.58 -0.58
C ASP A 123 -14.52 -3.11 -0.34
N HIS A 124 -13.28 -2.85 0.07
CA HIS A 124 -12.81 -1.51 0.45
C HIS A 124 -11.66 -1.01 -0.42
N THR A 125 -11.31 -1.74 -1.49
CA THR A 125 -10.21 -1.41 -2.40
C THR A 125 -10.77 -1.04 -3.76
N ASP A 126 -10.56 0.21 -4.20
CA ASP A 126 -11.07 0.70 -5.48
C ASP A 126 -10.14 0.31 -6.64
N PHE A 127 -8.83 0.35 -6.43
CA PHE A 127 -7.81 -0.01 -7.43
C PHE A 127 -6.70 -0.87 -6.84
N PHE A 128 -6.17 -1.78 -7.63
CA PHE A 128 -5.02 -2.62 -7.25
C PHE A 128 -4.19 -3.01 -8.46
N ALA A 129 -2.91 -3.23 -8.26
CA ALA A 129 -2.01 -3.65 -9.34
C ALA A 129 -2.19 -5.14 -9.66
N THR A 130 -2.13 -6.00 -8.66
CA THR A 130 -2.25 -7.45 -8.77
C THR A 130 -3.00 -8.06 -7.59
N SER A 131 -3.54 -9.26 -7.79
CA SER A 131 -4.19 -10.03 -6.73
C SER A 131 -3.39 -11.29 -6.40
N VAL A 132 -3.47 -11.71 -5.16
CA VAL A 132 -2.86 -12.95 -4.65
C VAL A 132 -3.88 -13.71 -3.80
N SER A 133 -3.64 -15.00 -3.55
CA SER A 133 -4.53 -15.79 -2.68
C SER A 133 -4.46 -15.32 -1.23
N GLN A 134 -5.52 -15.57 -0.46
CA GLN A 134 -5.61 -15.12 0.93
C GLN A 134 -4.49 -15.69 1.82
N ASP A 135 -4.05 -16.90 1.56
CA ASP A 135 -3.01 -17.60 2.30
C ASP A 135 -1.58 -17.26 1.84
N THR A 136 -1.41 -16.36 0.87
CA THR A 136 -0.09 -15.92 0.42
C THR A 136 0.56 -15.02 1.45
N TRP A 137 1.80 -15.34 1.84
CA TRP A 137 2.64 -14.45 2.62
C TRP A 137 3.56 -13.65 1.69
N ILE A 138 3.42 -12.32 1.71
CA ILE A 138 4.18 -11.42 0.83
C ILE A 138 5.37 -10.86 1.61
N TYR A 139 6.58 -11.03 1.07
CA TYR A 139 7.81 -10.43 1.59
C TYR A 139 8.16 -9.19 0.77
N LEU A 140 7.94 -8.03 1.35
CA LEU A 140 8.21 -6.76 0.68
C LEU A 140 9.67 -6.34 0.87
N PRO A 141 10.30 -5.68 -0.12
CA PRO A 141 11.75 -5.44 -0.10
C PRO A 141 12.21 -4.40 0.94
N TRP A 142 11.29 -3.68 1.57
CA TRP A 142 11.59 -2.73 2.67
C TRP A 142 11.31 -3.30 4.06
N GLU A 143 10.82 -4.52 4.15
CA GLU A 143 10.59 -5.17 5.43
C GLU A 143 11.90 -5.72 5.99
N ASP A 144 12.00 -5.72 7.32
CA ASP A 144 13.15 -6.29 8.01
C ASP A 144 13.12 -7.81 7.84
N GLN A 145 13.86 -8.27 6.86
CA GLN A 145 14.03 -9.69 6.58
C GLN A 145 15.47 -10.06 6.91
N ASP A 146 15.65 -11.18 7.58
CA ASP A 146 16.94 -11.83 7.62
C ASP A 146 17.32 -12.24 6.19
N PHE A 147 17.99 -11.34 5.48
CA PHE A 147 18.52 -11.68 4.17
C PHE A 147 19.43 -12.90 4.30
N PRO A 148 19.23 -13.93 3.49
CA PRO A 148 20.14 -15.04 3.47
C PRO A 148 21.59 -14.57 3.32
N PRO A 149 22.56 -15.16 4.01
CA PRO A 149 23.96 -14.68 4.03
C PRO A 149 24.56 -14.42 2.63
N HIS A 150 24.21 -15.24 1.64
CA HIS A 150 24.69 -15.08 0.27
C HIS A 150 24.23 -13.77 -0.42
N ILE A 151 23.09 -13.19 0.00
CA ILE A 151 22.64 -11.89 -0.50
C ILE A 151 23.42 -10.77 0.16
N MET A 152 23.70 -10.86 1.45
CA MET A 152 24.53 -9.88 2.16
C MET A 152 25.96 -9.85 1.61
N ASP A 153 26.52 -10.99 1.27
CA ASP A 153 27.86 -11.10 0.66
C ASP A 153 27.92 -10.43 -0.74
N SER A 154 26.85 -10.56 -1.54
CA SER A 154 26.77 -9.93 -2.85
C SER A 154 26.67 -8.40 -2.78
N ILE A 155 25.97 -7.87 -1.78
CA ILE A 155 25.84 -6.41 -1.55
C ILE A 155 27.19 -5.85 -1.08
N GLY A 156 27.89 -6.54 -0.19
CA GLY A 156 29.18 -6.12 0.36
C GLY A 156 30.29 -6.00 -0.71
N THR A 157 30.20 -6.74 -1.82
CA THR A 157 31.15 -6.63 -2.92
C THR A 157 30.95 -5.43 -3.85
N HIS A 158 29.76 -4.85 -3.86
CA HIS A 158 29.43 -3.67 -4.68
C HIS A 158 29.61 -2.32 -3.95
N LEU A 159 29.89 -2.34 -2.64
CA LEU A 159 30.08 -1.14 -1.82
C LEU A 159 31.56 -0.81 -1.57
N LYS A 160 32.51 -1.48 -2.22
CA LYS A 160 33.94 -1.20 -2.12
C LYS A 160 34.45 -0.37 -3.30
#